data_68cf6fab8f1105d20ec8144737f66b1f
#
_entry.id   68cf6fab8f1105d20ec8144737f66b1f
#
_cell.length_a   1.000
_cell.length_b   1.000
_cell.length_c   1.000
_cell.angle_alpha   90.00
_cell.angle_beta   90.00
_cell.angle_gamma   90.00
#
_symmetry.space_group_name_H-M   'P 1'
#
loop_
_entity.id
_entity.type
_entity.pdbx_description
1 polymer ?
#
loop_
_entity_poly.entity_id
_entity_poly.type
_entity_poly.pdbx_seq_one_letter_code
_entity_poly.pdbx_strand_id
1 'polypeptide(L)'
;MKAEAILDLYENVVCVNVSKNKAWDRDGNEVSWDESAVKTKQAELQAAVDLDKLRVERNLLLAETDWWAMPDTATMTDAQKTYRQSLRDITKTYKSMDDAGFSWPTKPS
;
A
#
# COMPACT_ATOMS: atom_id res chain seq x y z
N MET A 1 1.23 9.78 -10.20
CA MET A 1 1.22 10.22 -8.79
C MET A 1 1.46 11.70 -8.57
N LYS A 2 2.24 12.36 -9.42
CA LYS A 2 2.48 13.79 -9.25
C LYS A 2 1.20 14.62 -9.37
N ALA A 3 0.36 14.34 -10.36
CA ALA A 3 -0.91 15.04 -10.53
C ALA A 3 -1.83 14.84 -9.32
N GLU A 4 -1.93 13.62 -8.82
CA GLU A 4 -2.73 13.30 -7.64
C GLU A 4 -2.21 14.01 -6.39
N ALA A 5 -0.89 14.07 -6.22
CA ALA A 5 -0.26 14.78 -5.10
C ALA A 5 -0.57 16.28 -5.15
N ILE A 6 -0.50 16.88 -6.33
CA ILE A 6 -0.81 18.31 -6.51
C ILE A 6 -2.28 18.58 -6.23
N LEU A 7 -3.19 17.74 -6.74
CA LEU A 7 -4.62 17.90 -6.51
C LEU A 7 -5.00 17.74 -5.03
N ASP A 8 -4.31 16.84 -4.31
CA ASP A 8 -4.53 16.65 -2.88
C ASP A 8 -4.05 17.83 -2.04
N LEU A 9 -2.90 18.41 -2.41
CA LEU A 9 -2.30 19.50 -1.64
C LEU A 9 -2.94 20.87 -1.91
N TYR A 10 -3.45 21.07 -3.11
CA TYR A 10 -3.96 22.38 -3.56
C TYR A 10 -5.41 22.24 -4.00
N GLU A 11 -6.34 22.57 -3.11
CA GLU A 11 -7.79 22.45 -3.34
C GLU A 11 -8.29 23.27 -4.53
N ASN A 12 -7.65 24.39 -4.82
CA ASN A 12 -8.03 25.28 -5.90
C ASN A 12 -7.61 24.78 -7.28
N VAL A 13 -6.72 23.77 -7.34
CA VAL A 13 -6.27 23.20 -8.61
C VAL A 13 -7.32 22.23 -9.14
N VAL A 14 -7.75 22.40 -10.39
CA VAL A 14 -8.71 21.52 -11.05
C VAL A 14 -8.12 20.79 -12.25
N CYS A 15 -6.95 21.24 -12.75
CA CYS A 15 -6.30 20.62 -13.89
C CYS A 15 -4.78 20.65 -13.71
N VAL A 16 -4.12 19.52 -14.01
CA VAL A 16 -2.66 19.41 -13.96
C VAL A 16 -2.17 18.81 -15.27
N ASN A 17 -1.15 19.43 -15.86
CA ASN A 17 -0.43 18.87 -17.01
C ASN A 17 1.01 18.54 -16.57
N VAL A 18 1.26 17.28 -16.31
CA VAL A 18 2.56 16.81 -15.82
C VAL A 18 3.66 17.01 -16.87
N SER A 19 3.34 16.81 -18.16
CA SER A 19 4.29 16.99 -19.27
C SER A 19 4.78 18.43 -19.36
N LYS A 20 3.90 19.39 -19.12
CA LYS A 20 4.24 20.83 -19.15
C LYS A 20 4.66 21.36 -17.79
N ASN A 21 4.53 20.55 -16.75
CA ASN A 21 4.83 20.90 -15.36
C ASN A 21 4.02 22.13 -14.90
N LYS A 22 2.72 22.14 -15.21
CA LYS A 22 1.80 23.24 -14.94
C LYS A 22 0.48 22.75 -14.34
N ALA A 23 -0.15 23.61 -13.58
CA ALA A 23 -1.48 23.39 -13.00
C ALA A 23 -2.33 24.66 -13.15
N TRP A 24 -3.64 24.49 -13.19
CA TRP A 24 -4.60 25.59 -13.36
C TRP A 24 -5.76 25.44 -12.39
N ASP A 25 -6.29 26.58 -11.97
CA ASP A 25 -7.50 26.62 -11.16
C ASP A 25 -8.77 26.61 -12.04
N ARG A 26 -9.92 26.73 -11.39
CA ARG A 26 -11.23 26.72 -12.06
C ARG A 26 -11.41 27.87 -13.05
N ASP A 27 -10.75 29.00 -12.79
CA ASP A 27 -10.84 30.19 -13.62
C ASP A 27 -9.82 30.19 -14.77
N GLY A 28 -9.03 29.13 -14.89
CA GLY A 28 -8.01 29.00 -15.93
C GLY A 28 -6.68 29.69 -15.60
N ASN A 29 -6.51 30.12 -14.36
CA ASN A 29 -5.27 30.73 -13.91
C ASN A 29 -4.24 29.67 -13.53
N GLU A 30 -2.99 29.89 -13.90
CA GLU A 30 -1.89 29.00 -13.56
C GLU A 30 -1.61 29.06 -12.06
N VAL A 31 -1.46 27.87 -11.45
CA VAL A 31 -1.17 27.73 -10.02
C VAL A 31 0.22 27.13 -9.84
N SER A 32 1.05 27.78 -9.04
CA SER A 32 2.37 27.27 -8.67
C SER A 32 2.25 26.31 -7.51
N TRP A 33 3.19 25.37 -7.39
CA TRP A 33 3.26 24.46 -6.26
C TRP A 33 4.67 24.37 -5.69
N ASP A 34 4.77 23.89 -4.45
CA ASP A 34 6.04 23.61 -3.78
C ASP A 34 6.49 22.19 -4.16
N GLU A 35 7.61 22.07 -4.88
CA GLU A 35 8.15 20.76 -5.30
C GLU A 35 8.48 19.86 -4.11
N SER A 36 8.98 20.42 -3.01
CA SER A 36 9.28 19.63 -1.81
C SER A 36 8.01 19.03 -1.20
N ALA A 37 6.94 19.83 -1.09
CA ALA A 37 5.65 19.38 -0.59
C ALA A 37 5.04 18.32 -1.50
N VAL A 38 5.13 18.49 -2.81
CA VAL A 38 4.63 17.54 -3.80
C VAL A 38 5.40 16.23 -3.72
N LYS A 39 6.72 16.26 -3.60
CA LYS A 39 7.53 15.04 -3.45
C LYS A 39 7.19 14.28 -2.17
N THR A 40 6.99 14.98 -1.06
CA THR A 40 6.58 14.36 0.20
C THR A 40 5.22 13.70 0.04
N LYS A 41 4.26 14.38 -0.59
CA LYS A 41 2.92 13.82 -0.83
C LYS A 41 2.96 12.62 -1.78
N GLN A 42 3.79 12.66 -2.83
CA GLN A 42 4.00 11.52 -3.72
C GLN A 42 4.51 10.31 -2.96
N ALA A 43 5.47 10.52 -2.03
CA ALA A 43 6.00 9.43 -1.21
C ALA A 43 4.92 8.83 -0.31
N GLU A 44 4.07 9.67 0.30
CA GLU A 44 2.95 9.20 1.12
C GLU A 44 1.95 8.38 0.30
N LEU A 45 1.59 8.84 -0.89
CA LEU A 45 0.66 8.13 -1.77
C LEU A 45 1.25 6.80 -2.24
N GLN A 46 2.54 6.78 -2.57
CA GLN A 46 3.22 5.55 -2.97
C GLN A 46 3.28 4.55 -1.81
N ALA A 47 3.58 5.02 -0.60
CA ALA A 47 3.61 4.17 0.58
C ALA A 47 2.24 3.55 0.86
N ALA A 48 1.15 4.30 0.67
CA ALA A 48 -0.21 3.79 0.83
C ALA A 48 -0.53 2.69 -0.19
N VAL A 49 -0.13 2.88 -1.45
CA VAL A 49 -0.31 1.88 -2.51
C VAL A 49 0.50 0.61 -2.19
N ASP A 50 1.75 0.77 -1.75
CA ASP A 50 2.63 -0.35 -1.43
C ASP A 50 2.09 -1.17 -0.25
N LEU A 51 1.58 -0.49 0.78
CA LEU A 51 0.97 -1.15 1.93
C LEU A 51 -0.29 -1.90 1.52
N ASP A 52 -1.11 -1.33 0.64
CA ASP A 52 -2.32 -1.96 0.14
C ASP A 52 -1.99 -3.23 -0.65
N LYS A 53 -0.98 -3.19 -1.52
CA LYS A 53 -0.51 -4.37 -2.26
C LYS A 53 -0.03 -5.47 -1.31
N LEU A 54 0.70 -5.09 -0.26
CA LEU A 54 1.15 -6.03 0.76
C LEU A 54 -0.03 -6.71 1.45
N ARG A 55 -1.05 -5.95 1.82
CA ARG A 55 -2.27 -6.48 2.46
C ARG A 55 -3.05 -7.41 1.54
N VAL A 56 -3.17 -7.08 0.27
CA VAL A 56 -3.87 -7.91 -0.72
C VAL A 56 -3.18 -9.27 -0.84
N GLU A 57 -1.86 -9.28 -0.99
CA GLU A 57 -1.08 -10.52 -1.10
C GLU A 57 -1.16 -11.34 0.18
N ARG A 58 -1.03 -10.69 1.35
CA ARG A 58 -1.23 -11.33 2.65
C ARG A 58 -2.59 -12.01 2.74
N ASN A 59 -3.64 -11.33 2.32
CA ASN A 59 -5.00 -11.86 2.40
C ASN A 59 -5.18 -13.07 1.48
N LEU A 60 -4.53 -13.07 0.32
CA LEU A 60 -4.52 -14.24 -0.58
C LEU A 60 -3.85 -15.45 0.09
N LEU A 61 -2.73 -15.22 0.76
CA LEU A 61 -2.02 -16.29 1.47
C LEU A 61 -2.83 -16.81 2.66
N LEU A 62 -3.53 -15.94 3.37
CA LEU A 62 -4.44 -16.36 4.44
C LEU A 62 -5.60 -17.17 3.88
N ALA A 63 -6.18 -16.76 2.75
CA ALA A 63 -7.28 -17.46 2.09
C ALA A 63 -6.87 -18.89 1.69
N GLU A 64 -5.64 -19.08 1.22
CA GLU A 64 -5.13 -20.43 0.87
C GLU A 64 -5.15 -21.41 2.02
N THR A 65 -5.09 -20.91 3.25
CA THR A 65 -4.98 -21.74 4.47
C THR A 65 -6.20 -21.61 5.38
N ASP A 66 -7.25 -20.91 4.99
CA ASP A 66 -8.46 -20.76 5.80
C ASP A 66 -9.12 -22.10 6.11
N TRP A 67 -9.01 -23.08 5.21
CA TRP A 67 -9.55 -24.42 5.43
C TRP A 67 -8.92 -25.13 6.64
N TRP A 68 -7.71 -24.74 7.04
CA TRP A 68 -7.05 -25.31 8.24
C TRP A 68 -7.85 -25.03 9.52
N ALA A 69 -8.60 -23.93 9.54
CA ALA A 69 -9.38 -23.51 10.70
C ALA A 69 -10.83 -24.01 10.66
N MET A 70 -11.20 -24.77 9.64
CA MET A 70 -12.57 -25.28 9.47
C MET A 70 -12.87 -26.40 10.47
N PRO A 71 -14.13 -26.49 10.98
CA PRO A 71 -14.50 -27.52 11.97
C PRO A 71 -14.29 -28.96 11.49
N ASP A 72 -14.40 -29.19 10.17
CA ASP A 72 -14.32 -30.52 9.57
C ASP A 72 -12.90 -30.98 9.25
N THR A 73 -11.89 -30.14 9.54
CA THR A 73 -10.48 -30.47 9.31
C THR A 73 -9.79 -30.85 10.62
N ALA A 74 -8.60 -31.43 10.49
CA ALA A 74 -7.76 -31.68 11.65
C ALA A 74 -7.40 -30.38 12.36
N THR A 75 -7.20 -30.42 13.68
CA THR A 75 -6.75 -29.25 14.44
C THR A 75 -5.42 -28.74 13.89
N MET A 76 -5.33 -27.42 13.72
CA MET A 76 -4.09 -26.79 13.24
C MET A 76 -2.91 -27.13 14.16
N THR A 77 -1.77 -27.43 13.53
CA THR A 77 -0.50 -27.58 14.25
C THR A 77 -0.02 -26.22 14.73
N ASP A 78 0.91 -26.23 15.69
CA ASP A 78 1.52 -24.99 16.18
C ASP A 78 2.26 -24.25 15.05
N ALA A 79 2.91 -24.98 14.14
CA ALA A 79 3.56 -24.39 12.98
C ALA A 79 2.56 -23.70 12.06
N GLN A 80 1.39 -24.30 11.82
CA GLN A 80 0.33 -23.69 11.03
C GLN A 80 -0.22 -22.42 11.68
N LYS A 81 -0.45 -22.46 12.99
CA LYS A 81 -0.92 -21.29 13.76
C LYS A 81 0.09 -20.16 13.70
N THR A 82 1.37 -20.48 13.88
CA THR A 82 2.46 -19.51 13.82
C THR A 82 2.56 -18.86 12.43
N TYR A 83 2.45 -19.67 11.38
CA TYR A 83 2.46 -19.16 9.99
C TYR A 83 1.33 -18.14 9.75
N ARG A 84 0.11 -18.50 10.13
CA ARG A 84 -1.04 -17.60 9.96
C ARG A 84 -0.90 -16.33 10.80
N GLN A 85 -0.39 -16.45 12.04
CA GLN A 85 -0.15 -15.28 12.88
C GLN A 85 0.93 -14.38 12.30
N SER A 86 2.01 -14.96 11.75
CA SER A 86 3.06 -14.20 11.08
C SER A 86 2.53 -13.43 9.87
N LEU A 87 1.60 -14.02 9.11
CA LEU A 87 0.93 -13.31 8.00
C LEU A 87 0.10 -12.12 8.50
N ARG A 88 -0.67 -12.31 9.57
CA ARG A 88 -1.46 -11.23 10.14
C ARG A 88 -0.59 -10.07 10.63
N ASP A 89 0.58 -10.38 11.17
CA ASP A 89 1.49 -9.42 11.77
C ASP A 89 2.50 -8.82 10.77
N ILE A 90 2.49 -9.27 9.51
CA ILE A 90 3.48 -8.84 8.52
C ILE A 90 3.50 -7.30 8.34
N THR A 91 2.35 -6.66 8.44
CA THR A 91 2.23 -5.20 8.30
C THR A 91 2.73 -4.43 9.51
N LYS A 92 3.01 -5.09 10.61
CA LYS A 92 3.64 -4.47 11.78
C LYS A 92 5.12 -4.26 11.58
N THR A 93 5.76 -5.14 10.80
CA THR A 93 7.21 -5.12 10.53
C THR A 93 7.51 -4.43 9.20
N TYR A 94 6.71 -4.70 8.17
CA TYR A 94 6.93 -4.19 6.81
C TYR A 94 5.74 -3.37 6.34
N LYS A 95 6.02 -2.33 5.56
CA LYS A 95 5.00 -1.48 4.93
C LYS A 95 4.96 -1.65 3.42
N SER A 96 5.92 -2.38 2.85
CA SER A 96 6.03 -2.68 1.43
C SER A 96 6.74 -4.01 1.23
N MET A 97 6.38 -4.72 0.17
CA MET A 97 7.10 -5.93 -0.24
C MET A 97 8.52 -5.61 -0.74
N ASP A 98 8.81 -4.33 -0.98
CA ASP A 98 10.13 -3.86 -1.39
C ASP A 98 11.02 -3.43 -0.22
N ASP A 99 10.52 -3.50 1.01
CA ASP A 99 11.29 -3.14 2.20
C ASP A 99 12.50 -4.06 2.35
N ALA A 100 13.61 -3.48 2.84
CA ALA A 100 14.84 -4.23 3.06
C ALA A 100 14.60 -5.41 4.03
N GLY A 101 15.06 -6.59 3.64
CA GLY A 101 14.90 -7.80 4.44
C GLY A 101 13.51 -8.43 4.38
N PHE A 102 12.61 -7.89 3.55
CA PHE A 102 11.28 -8.46 3.41
C PHE A 102 11.33 -9.88 2.87
N SER A 103 10.57 -10.77 3.51
CA SER A 103 10.29 -12.11 3.00
C SER A 103 8.97 -12.60 3.58
N TRP A 104 8.25 -13.42 2.80
CA TRP A 104 7.05 -14.06 3.31
C TRP A 104 7.42 -15.19 4.27
N PRO A 105 6.60 -15.45 5.32
CA PRO A 105 6.81 -16.64 6.16
C PRO A 105 6.77 -17.91 5.33
N THR A 106 7.52 -18.92 5.73
CA THR A 106 7.53 -20.22 5.05
C THR A 106 6.29 -21.00 5.42
N LYS A 107 5.52 -21.42 4.42
CA LYS A 107 4.30 -22.22 4.63
C LYS A 107 4.66 -23.61 5.13
N PRO A 108 4.13 -24.04 6.29
CA PRO A 108 4.34 -25.43 6.77
C PRO A 108 3.52 -26.41 5.95
N SER A 109 3.91 -27.68 6.03
CA SER A 109 3.23 -28.79 5.34
C SER A 109 1.88 -29.11 5.94
#